data_42f6c4f7c9946934d782a65cbe648eb4
#
_entry.id   42f6c4f7c9946934d782a65cbe648eb4
#
_cell.length_a   1.000
_cell.length_b   1.000
_cell.length_c   1.000
_cell.angle_alpha   90.00
_cell.angle_beta   90.00
_cell.angle_gamma   90.00
#
_symmetry.space_group_name_H-M   'P 1'
#
loop_
_entity.id
_entity.type
_entity.pdbx_description
1 polymer ?
#
loop_
_entity_poly.entity_id
_entity_poly.type
_entity_poly.pdbx_seq_one_letter_code
_entity_poly.pdbx_strand_id
1 'polypeptide(L)'
;MSLFRAEGLVKRFGGLLATDHVSLAVEAGEIHALIGPNGAGKSTLVNLISGLLPADAGRIVLDGVELTALTPHARTRAGLARCFQISSVFRNDSVRDNLLLAVQAQAGSSFRCLSRRDAEHALQERAE
;
A
#
# COMPACT_ATOMS: atom_id res chain seq x y z
N MET A 1 19.35 -8.00 -5.20
CA MET A 1 18.02 -8.17 -5.87
C MET A 1 17.08 -7.10 -5.33
N SER A 2 16.49 -6.31 -6.21
CA SER A 2 15.57 -5.24 -5.78
C SER A 2 14.34 -5.82 -5.10
N LEU A 3 14.01 -5.27 -3.93
CA LEU A 3 12.82 -5.63 -3.16
C LEU A 3 11.54 -5.19 -3.89
N PHE A 4 11.55 -4.01 -4.47
CA PHE A 4 10.43 -3.45 -5.21
C PHE A 4 10.86 -3.04 -6.61
N ARG A 5 10.03 -3.32 -7.62
CA ARG A 5 10.22 -2.89 -9.00
C ARG A 5 8.90 -2.43 -9.62
N ALA A 6 8.95 -1.29 -10.26
CA ALA A 6 7.94 -0.82 -11.20
C ALA A 6 8.61 -0.73 -12.58
N GLU A 7 8.00 -1.30 -13.60
CA GLU A 7 8.59 -1.43 -14.94
C GLU A 7 7.61 -0.88 -15.97
N GLY A 8 8.02 0.17 -16.70
CA GLY A 8 7.30 0.73 -17.83
C GLY A 8 5.87 1.20 -17.51
N LEU A 9 5.64 1.78 -16.32
CA LEU A 9 4.32 2.22 -15.91
C LEU A 9 3.81 3.35 -16.81
N VAL A 10 2.61 3.18 -17.35
CA VAL A 10 1.91 4.18 -18.15
C VAL A 10 0.56 4.51 -17.52
N LYS A 11 0.21 5.80 -17.50
CA LYS A 11 -1.12 6.27 -17.11
C LYS A 11 -1.54 7.46 -17.95
N ARG A 12 -2.73 7.35 -18.55
CA ARG A 12 -3.39 8.41 -19.32
C ARG A 12 -4.70 8.82 -18.65
N PHE A 13 -4.99 10.09 -18.72
CA PHE A 13 -6.29 10.67 -18.34
C PHE A 13 -6.82 11.42 -19.57
N GLY A 14 -7.66 10.76 -20.36
CA GLY A 14 -8.05 11.31 -21.67
C GLY A 14 -6.83 11.56 -22.55
N GLY A 15 -6.66 12.82 -22.97
CA GLY A 15 -5.50 13.24 -23.77
C GLY A 15 -4.19 13.48 -23.01
N LEU A 16 -4.24 13.49 -21.66
CA LEU A 16 -3.08 13.76 -20.82
C LEU A 16 -2.33 12.47 -20.49
N LEU A 17 -1.08 12.39 -20.86
CA LEU A 17 -0.15 11.32 -20.44
C LEU A 17 0.49 11.73 -19.10
N ALA A 18 -0.03 11.21 -18.00
CA ALA A 18 0.40 11.58 -16.65
C ALA A 18 1.64 10.79 -16.17
N THR A 19 1.82 9.58 -16.69
CA THR A 19 2.98 8.73 -16.42
C THR A 19 3.35 8.04 -17.74
N ASP A 20 4.61 8.19 -18.16
CA ASP A 20 5.10 7.70 -19.46
C ASP A 20 6.27 6.73 -19.25
N HIS A 21 5.99 5.44 -19.36
CA HIS A 21 6.96 4.34 -19.26
C HIS A 21 7.92 4.45 -18.07
N VAL A 22 7.41 4.92 -16.91
CA VAL A 22 8.23 5.13 -15.73
C VAL A 22 8.65 3.79 -15.14
N SER A 23 9.95 3.64 -14.93
CA SER A 23 10.54 2.49 -14.27
C SER A 23 11.36 2.94 -13.06
N LEU A 24 11.26 2.20 -11.97
CA LEU A 24 12.08 2.40 -10.77
C LEU A 24 12.29 1.07 -10.04
N ALA A 25 13.39 0.97 -9.35
CA ALA A 25 13.71 -0.16 -8.50
C ALA A 25 14.17 0.34 -7.13
N VAL A 26 13.80 -0.36 -6.07
CA VAL A 26 14.18 -0.04 -4.69
C VAL A 26 14.72 -1.31 -4.04
N GLU A 27 15.91 -1.21 -3.45
CA GLU A 27 16.56 -2.33 -2.75
C GLU A 27 16.03 -2.45 -1.31
N ALA A 28 16.25 -3.61 -0.69
CA ALA A 28 15.91 -3.80 0.71
C ALA A 28 16.75 -2.84 1.60
N GLY A 29 16.08 -2.14 2.52
CA GLY A 29 16.71 -1.15 3.40
C GLY A 29 17.01 0.21 2.76
N GLU A 30 16.66 0.40 1.49
CA GLU A 30 16.84 1.66 0.78
C GLU A 30 15.72 2.67 1.11
N ILE A 31 16.10 3.95 1.22
CA ILE A 31 15.17 5.09 1.21
C ILE A 31 15.23 5.75 -0.17
N HIS A 32 14.17 5.61 -0.93
CA HIS A 32 14.09 6.15 -2.29
C HIS A 32 13.22 7.42 -2.33
N ALA A 33 13.79 8.55 -2.78
CA ALA A 33 13.10 9.83 -2.87
C ALA A 33 12.58 10.09 -4.29
N LEU A 34 11.29 10.41 -4.41
CA LEU A 34 10.67 10.86 -5.65
C LEU A 34 10.51 12.38 -5.63
N ILE A 35 11.34 13.09 -6.40
CA ILE A 35 11.43 14.54 -6.40
C ILE A 35 10.99 15.08 -7.77
N GLY A 36 10.33 16.24 -7.76
CA GLY A 36 9.92 16.93 -8.98
C GLY A 36 8.92 18.04 -8.71
N PRO A 37 8.64 18.93 -9.69
CA PRO A 37 7.70 20.03 -9.54
C PRO A 37 6.26 19.54 -9.33
N ASN A 38 5.37 20.44 -8.96
CA ASN A 38 3.93 20.15 -8.91
C ASN A 38 3.43 19.84 -10.33
N GLY A 39 2.57 18.84 -10.45
CA GLY A 39 2.07 18.37 -11.75
C GLY A 39 2.97 17.39 -12.49
N ALA A 40 4.16 17.05 -11.97
CA ALA A 40 5.09 16.10 -12.60
C ALA A 40 4.65 14.62 -12.54
N GLY A 41 3.43 14.31 -12.06
CA GLY A 41 2.93 12.94 -12.01
C GLY A 41 3.33 12.14 -10.75
N LYS A 42 4.01 12.75 -9.76
CA LYS A 42 4.44 12.04 -8.53
C LYS A 42 3.28 11.35 -7.80
N SER A 43 2.19 12.08 -7.55
CA SER A 43 1.00 11.53 -6.89
C SER A 43 0.33 10.45 -7.73
N THR A 44 0.34 10.60 -9.05
CA THR A 44 -0.16 9.57 -9.98
C THR A 44 0.66 8.30 -9.84
N LEU A 45 1.99 8.39 -9.85
CA LEU A 45 2.88 7.25 -9.69
C LEU A 45 2.66 6.54 -8.34
N VAL A 46 2.57 7.29 -7.25
CA VAL A 46 2.28 6.73 -5.91
C VAL A 46 0.90 6.05 -5.88
N ASN A 47 -0.11 6.61 -6.55
CA ASN A 47 -1.43 6.01 -6.65
C ASN A 47 -1.44 4.73 -7.50
N LEU A 48 -0.63 4.67 -8.57
CA LEU A 48 -0.42 3.45 -9.37
C LEU A 48 0.24 2.36 -8.53
N ILE A 49 1.31 2.70 -7.81
CA ILE A 49 2.04 1.76 -6.94
C ILE A 49 1.13 1.22 -5.84
N SER A 50 0.34 2.07 -5.19
CA SER A 50 -0.58 1.65 -4.11
C SER A 50 -1.87 0.99 -4.59
N GLY A 51 -2.13 0.96 -5.92
CA GLY A 51 -3.32 0.34 -6.50
C GLY A 51 -4.59 1.17 -6.42
N LEU A 52 -4.51 2.45 -5.98
CA LEU A 52 -5.64 3.38 -6.00
C LEU A 52 -6.02 3.81 -7.43
N LEU A 53 -5.07 3.73 -8.35
CA LEU A 53 -5.28 3.89 -9.78
C LEU A 53 -4.79 2.65 -10.52
N PRO A 54 -5.54 2.12 -11.48
CA PRO A 54 -5.03 1.08 -12.37
C PRO A 54 -4.03 1.69 -13.36
N ALA A 55 -2.93 0.99 -13.59
CA ALA A 55 -2.01 1.32 -14.69
C ALA A 55 -2.62 0.90 -16.02
N ASP A 56 -2.36 1.67 -17.06
CA ASP A 56 -2.79 1.35 -18.43
C ASP A 56 -1.78 0.40 -19.11
N ALA A 57 -0.51 0.46 -18.68
CA ALA A 57 0.54 -0.48 -19.04
C ALA A 57 1.62 -0.52 -17.96
N GLY A 58 2.49 -1.53 -18.06
CA GLY A 58 3.60 -1.72 -17.13
C GLY A 58 3.29 -2.74 -16.06
N ARG A 59 4.25 -2.94 -15.15
CA ARG A 59 4.24 -4.02 -14.19
C ARG A 59 4.81 -3.56 -12.85
N ILE A 60 4.27 -4.08 -11.76
CA ILE A 60 4.71 -3.80 -10.38
C ILE A 60 4.96 -5.12 -9.67
N VAL A 61 6.15 -5.26 -9.07
CA VAL A 61 6.58 -6.45 -8.35
C VAL A 61 7.14 -6.05 -6.99
N LEU A 62 6.76 -6.75 -5.94
CA LEU A 62 7.29 -6.62 -4.59
C LEU A 62 7.71 -8.01 -4.09
N ASP A 63 8.97 -8.15 -3.71
CA ASP A 63 9.55 -9.41 -3.20
C ASP A 63 9.18 -10.64 -4.06
N GLY A 64 9.29 -10.49 -5.39
CA GLY A 64 8.94 -11.54 -6.35
C GLY A 64 7.44 -11.71 -6.61
N VAL A 65 6.56 -11.06 -5.84
CA VAL A 65 5.11 -11.10 -6.00
C VAL A 65 4.64 -10.01 -6.95
N GLU A 66 3.90 -10.38 -8.00
CA GLU A 66 3.33 -9.40 -8.91
C GLU A 66 2.09 -8.73 -8.29
N LEU A 67 2.12 -7.39 -8.22
CA LEU A 67 1.07 -6.58 -7.63
C LEU A 67 0.16 -5.89 -8.65
N THR A 68 0.49 -5.90 -9.92
CA THR A 68 -0.11 -5.06 -10.97
C THR A 68 -1.64 -5.10 -10.97
N ALA A 69 -2.22 -6.29 -10.94
CA ALA A 69 -3.67 -6.50 -10.96
C ALA A 69 -4.31 -6.57 -9.56
N LEU A 70 -3.52 -6.47 -8.49
CA LEU A 70 -4.04 -6.60 -7.13
C LEU A 70 -4.72 -5.32 -6.67
N THR A 71 -5.81 -5.50 -5.91
CA THR A 71 -6.50 -4.40 -5.20
C THR A 71 -5.58 -3.77 -4.14
N PRO A 72 -5.83 -2.52 -3.69
CA PRO A 72 -5.04 -1.88 -2.64
C PRO A 72 -4.93 -2.74 -1.38
N HIS A 73 -6.03 -3.37 -0.96
CA HIS A 73 -6.06 -4.26 0.18
C HIS A 73 -5.17 -5.50 0.00
N ALA A 74 -5.19 -6.11 -1.18
CA ALA A 74 -4.35 -7.26 -1.49
C ALA A 74 -2.85 -6.87 -1.53
N ARG A 75 -2.52 -5.67 -2.03
CA ARG A 75 -1.16 -5.13 -2.00
C ARG A 75 -0.66 -4.89 -0.58
N THR A 76 -1.54 -4.39 0.31
CA THR A 76 -1.21 -4.23 1.73
C THR A 76 -0.90 -5.58 2.39
N ARG A 77 -1.67 -6.62 2.09
CA ARG A 77 -1.38 -7.99 2.55
C ARG A 77 -0.08 -8.56 2.00
N ALA A 78 0.31 -8.16 0.79
CA ALA A 78 1.60 -8.53 0.20
C ALA A 78 2.79 -7.74 0.79
N GLY A 79 2.56 -6.79 1.73
CA GLY A 79 3.60 -6.04 2.42
C GLY A 79 3.77 -4.60 1.95
N LEU A 80 2.97 -4.11 0.99
CA LEU A 80 3.04 -2.72 0.53
C LEU A 80 2.18 -1.82 1.41
N ALA A 81 2.78 -1.09 2.33
CA ALA A 81 2.09 -0.09 3.15
C ALA A 81 2.13 1.31 2.52
N ARG A 82 1.12 2.13 2.80
CA ARG A 82 1.07 3.54 2.40
C ARG A 82 0.66 4.41 3.58
N CYS A 83 1.42 5.46 3.82
CA CYS A 83 1.03 6.55 4.71
C CYS A 83 0.26 7.61 3.92
N PHE A 84 -0.82 8.14 4.50
CA PHE A 84 -1.60 9.21 3.91
C PHE A 84 -1.26 10.54 4.60
N GLN A 85 -1.33 11.62 3.84
CA GLN A 85 -1.09 12.96 4.35
C GLN A 85 -2.13 13.38 5.40
N ILE A 86 -3.38 12.92 5.24
CA ILE A 86 -4.45 13.09 6.21
C ILE A 86 -4.62 11.76 6.94
N SER A 87 -4.48 11.80 8.26
CA SER A 87 -4.64 10.62 9.11
C SER A 87 -6.08 10.10 9.06
N SER A 88 -6.27 8.88 8.59
CA SER A 88 -7.56 8.19 8.59
C SER A 88 -7.64 7.31 9.84
N VAL A 89 -7.94 7.94 10.98
CA VAL A 89 -8.15 7.27 12.26
C VAL A 89 -9.62 7.37 12.66
N PHE A 90 -10.11 6.41 13.41
CA PHE A 90 -11.43 6.45 14.03
C PHE A 90 -11.37 7.38 15.23
N ARG A 91 -11.79 8.63 15.04
CA ARG A 91 -11.61 9.73 16.02
C ARG A 91 -12.39 9.53 17.31
N ASN A 92 -13.46 8.73 17.26
CA ASN A 92 -14.31 8.43 18.43
C ASN A 92 -13.81 7.23 19.23
N ASP A 93 -12.80 6.51 18.71
CA ASP A 93 -12.23 5.34 19.34
C ASP A 93 -10.91 5.70 20.05
N SER A 94 -10.55 4.91 21.05
CA SER A 94 -9.28 5.09 21.75
C SER A 94 -8.08 4.80 20.82
N VAL A 95 -6.90 5.26 21.19
CA VAL A 95 -5.64 4.92 20.49
C VAL A 95 -5.45 3.40 20.46
N ARG A 96 -5.75 2.73 21.57
CA ARG A 96 -5.67 1.26 21.68
C ARG A 96 -6.59 0.57 20.68
N ASP A 97 -7.84 1.02 20.55
CA ASP A 97 -8.81 0.41 19.61
C ASP A 97 -8.38 0.61 18.16
N ASN A 98 -7.87 1.79 17.81
CA ASN A 98 -7.31 2.07 16.50
C ASN A 98 -6.13 1.12 16.17
N LEU A 99 -5.20 0.92 17.12
CA LEU A 99 -4.08 -0.01 16.96
C LEU A 99 -4.55 -1.46 16.86
N LEU A 100 -5.51 -1.86 17.68
CA LEU A 100 -6.08 -3.21 17.68
C LEU A 100 -6.72 -3.54 16.33
N LEU A 101 -7.48 -2.61 15.74
CA LEU A 101 -8.04 -2.75 14.40
C LEU A 101 -6.96 -2.95 13.33
N ALA A 102 -5.85 -2.22 13.41
CA ALA A 102 -4.73 -2.38 12.48
C ALA A 102 -4.08 -3.77 12.59
N VAL A 103 -3.86 -4.27 13.82
CA VAL A 103 -3.31 -5.60 14.07
C VAL A 103 -4.27 -6.70 13.61
N GLN A 104 -5.57 -6.56 13.86
CA GLN A 104 -6.61 -7.49 13.38
C GLN A 104 -6.67 -7.55 11.84
N ALA A 105 -6.57 -6.39 11.18
CA ALA A 105 -6.56 -6.32 9.73
C ALA A 105 -5.36 -7.08 9.14
N GLN A 106 -4.19 -6.94 9.73
CA GLN A 106 -2.97 -7.66 9.33
C GLN A 106 -3.09 -9.18 9.56
N ALA A 107 -3.68 -9.58 10.69
CA ALA A 107 -3.89 -10.99 11.03
C ALA A 107 -4.98 -11.68 10.18
N GLY A 108 -5.73 -10.91 9.35
CA GLY A 108 -6.80 -11.44 8.51
C GLY A 108 -8.05 -11.88 9.28
N SER A 109 -8.19 -11.45 10.55
CA SER A 109 -9.29 -11.84 11.44
C SER A 109 -10.45 -10.83 11.51
N SER A 110 -10.39 -9.76 10.71
CA SER A 110 -11.31 -8.59 10.76
C SER A 110 -12.80 -8.94 10.64
N PHE A 111 -13.15 -10.09 10.06
CA PHE A 111 -14.55 -10.53 9.90
C PHE A 111 -14.89 -11.80 10.68
N ARG A 112 -14.01 -12.27 11.57
CA ARG A 112 -14.27 -13.43 12.42
C ARG A 112 -15.02 -13.01 13.68
N CYS A 113 -16.34 -12.89 13.58
CA CYS A 113 -17.23 -12.59 14.71
C CYS A 113 -17.29 -13.69 15.79
N LEU A 114 -16.70 -14.86 15.54
CA LEU A 114 -16.72 -16.04 16.41
C LEU A 114 -15.30 -16.57 16.73
N SER A 115 -14.29 -15.70 16.75
CA SER A 115 -12.96 -16.11 17.22
C SER A 115 -12.98 -16.32 18.74
N ARG A 116 -12.34 -17.39 19.21
CA ARG A 116 -12.19 -17.66 20.65
C ARG A 116 -11.50 -16.49 21.35
N ARG A 117 -11.93 -16.16 22.56
CA ARG A 117 -11.33 -15.13 23.44
C ARG A 117 -9.80 -15.19 23.52
N ASP A 118 -9.23 -16.40 23.42
CA ASP A 118 -7.79 -16.63 23.49
C ASP A 118 -7.00 -16.01 22.30
N ALA A 119 -7.64 -15.91 21.12
CA ALA A 119 -7.04 -15.26 19.95
C ALA A 119 -7.08 -13.72 20.06
N GLU A 120 -8.06 -13.16 20.74
CA GLU A 120 -8.15 -11.72 21.01
C GLU A 120 -7.07 -11.26 22.01
N HIS A 121 -6.76 -12.10 23.02
CA HIS A 121 -5.69 -11.81 23.99
C HIS A 121 -4.31 -11.70 23.31
N ALA A 122 -3.99 -12.61 22.41
CA ALA A 122 -2.74 -12.60 21.65
C ALA A 122 -2.62 -11.38 20.71
N LEU A 123 -3.75 -10.87 20.22
CA LEU A 123 -3.79 -9.66 19.40
C LEU A 123 -3.65 -8.38 20.25
N GLN A 124 -4.17 -8.40 21.47
CA GLN A 124 -4.04 -7.30 22.42
C GLN A 124 -2.60 -7.11 22.89
N GLU A 125 -1.88 -8.21 23.19
CA GLU A 125 -0.44 -8.17 23.55
C GLU A 125 0.45 -7.61 22.44
N ARG A 126 0.06 -7.76 21.17
CA ARG A 126 0.80 -7.20 20.01
C ARG A 126 0.51 -5.71 19.75
N ALA A 127 -0.54 -5.17 20.38
CA ALA A 127 -0.94 -3.77 20.25
C ALA A 127 -0.42 -2.88 21.40
N GLU A 128 0.15 -3.49 22.46
CA GLU A 128 0.87 -2.84 23.56
C GLU A 128 2.35 -2.71 23.25
#